data_dd2a70e48fc1d7a83cc6181425f085eb
#
_entry.id   dd2a70e48fc1d7a83cc6181425f085eb
#
_cell.length_a   1.000
_cell.length_b   1.000
_cell.length_c   1.000
_cell.angle_alpha   90.00
_cell.angle_beta   90.00
_cell.angle_gamma   90.00
#
_symmetry.space_group_name_H-M   'P 1'
#
loop_
_entity.id
_entity.type
_entity.pdbx_description
1 polymer ?
#
loop_
_entity_poly.entity_id
_entity_poly.type
_entity_poly.pdbx_seq_one_letter_code
_entity_poly.pdbx_strand_id
1 'polypeptide(L)'
;KVVHKAHSKNMWKGDKSLFTKDIFETVKLLYNLQPTISMRSSNRVALQQYSTPLPMAFVADMFATGARPSLNFIALEPTAGNGMLVFGIGPEHVHANEIDENRLENLRMQGYFDVTSQDATLPFNVNREYNAIITNPPFGSTEAKDYDGYKIAGLAQQIALNALDKMKDKGKAVIIIGGKQEFAPNGAIKNDKPFLTYLYNHYNVKGVIDMEGSLYAKQGT
;
A
#
# COMPACT_ATOMS: atom_id res chain seq x y z
N LYS A 1 -18.74 -7.26 5.84
CA LYS A 1 -19.88 -7.71 4.96
C LYS A 1 -20.51 -6.57 4.13
N VAL A 2 -20.49 -5.32 4.56
CA VAL A 2 -21.09 -4.18 3.84
C VAL A 2 -20.18 -3.70 2.70
N VAL A 3 -18.87 -3.67 2.89
CA VAL A 3 -17.89 -3.19 1.91
C VAL A 3 -17.82 -4.11 0.68
N HIS A 4 -17.87 -5.44 0.87
CA HIS A 4 -17.85 -6.38 -0.26
C HIS A 4 -19.13 -6.38 -1.14
N LYS A 5 -20.27 -5.92 -0.64
CA LYS A 5 -21.49 -5.81 -1.46
C LYS A 5 -21.49 -4.61 -2.43
N ALA A 6 -20.66 -3.60 -2.20
CA ALA A 6 -20.54 -2.47 -3.11
C ALA A 6 -19.82 -2.81 -4.44
N HIS A 7 -19.18 -3.98 -4.53
CA HIS A 7 -18.48 -4.45 -5.74
C HIS A 7 -19.38 -5.16 -6.77
N SER A 8 -20.71 -5.21 -6.58
CA SER A 8 -21.58 -5.89 -7.54
C SER A 8 -21.75 -5.10 -8.84
N LYS A 9 -21.23 -5.69 -9.86
CA LYS A 9 -21.39 -5.66 -11.34
C LYS A 9 -21.92 -4.42 -12.11
N ASN A 10 -22.53 -3.41 -11.52
CA ASN A 10 -23.21 -2.35 -12.28
C ASN A 10 -22.80 -0.91 -11.97
N MET A 11 -21.85 -0.67 -11.06
CA MET A 11 -21.49 0.68 -10.62
C MET A 11 -20.58 1.48 -11.60
N TRP A 12 -20.16 0.88 -12.72
CA TRP A 12 -19.13 1.48 -13.58
C TRP A 12 -19.63 2.01 -14.94
N LYS A 13 -20.93 2.29 -15.08
CA LYS A 13 -21.51 2.84 -16.31
C LYS A 13 -21.90 4.31 -16.15
N GLY A 14 -20.97 5.24 -16.35
CA GLY A 14 -21.24 6.68 -16.30
C GLY A 14 -20.00 7.53 -16.59
N ASP A 15 -20.15 8.84 -16.55
CA ASP A 15 -19.02 9.78 -16.62
C ASP A 15 -18.06 9.50 -15.48
N LYS A 16 -16.83 9.10 -15.83
CA LYS A 16 -15.83 8.60 -14.91
C LYS A 16 -15.42 9.61 -13.84
N SER A 17 -15.49 10.92 -14.13
CA SER A 17 -15.04 11.95 -13.19
C SER A 17 -16.06 12.20 -12.08
N LEU A 18 -17.33 12.28 -12.40
CA LEU A 18 -18.43 12.43 -11.43
C LEU A 18 -18.54 11.18 -10.56
N PHE A 19 -18.49 10.03 -11.17
CA PHE A 19 -18.57 8.74 -10.48
C PHE A 19 -17.44 8.54 -9.45
N THR A 20 -16.20 8.88 -9.79
CA THR A 20 -15.06 8.79 -8.87
C THR A 20 -15.22 9.73 -7.69
N LYS A 21 -15.74 10.96 -7.92
CA LYS A 21 -15.98 11.93 -6.86
C LYS A 21 -17.06 11.45 -5.89
N ASP A 22 -18.17 10.95 -6.38
CA ASP A 22 -19.29 10.45 -5.55
C ASP A 22 -18.88 9.24 -4.71
N ILE A 23 -18.09 8.33 -5.29
CA ILE A 23 -17.54 7.20 -4.54
C ILE A 23 -16.58 7.70 -3.47
N PHE A 24 -15.70 8.64 -3.79
CA PHE A 24 -14.75 9.18 -2.81
C PHE A 24 -15.46 9.85 -1.63
N GLU A 25 -16.53 10.62 -1.88
CA GLU A 25 -17.36 11.19 -0.82
C GLU A 25 -18.04 10.10 0.03
N THR A 26 -18.52 9.04 -0.59
CA THR A 26 -19.06 7.87 0.12
C THR A 26 -17.98 7.19 0.99
N VAL A 27 -16.78 7.01 0.46
CA VAL A 27 -15.63 6.44 1.17
C VAL A 27 -15.24 7.30 2.38
N LYS A 28 -15.24 8.63 2.24
CA LYS A 28 -15.01 9.57 3.34
C LYS A 28 -16.09 9.44 4.43
N LEU A 29 -17.35 9.36 4.01
CA LEU A 29 -18.47 9.17 4.94
C LEU A 29 -18.32 7.85 5.72
N LEU A 30 -18.04 6.75 5.04
CA LEU A 30 -17.80 5.45 5.68
C LEU A 30 -16.62 5.51 6.66
N TYR A 31 -15.53 6.17 6.29
CA TYR A 31 -14.39 6.38 7.19
C TYR A 31 -14.79 7.18 8.43
N ASN A 32 -15.58 8.24 8.27
CA ASN A 32 -16.05 9.06 9.38
C ASN A 32 -16.99 8.30 10.35
N LEU A 33 -17.72 7.32 9.84
CA LEU A 33 -18.58 6.44 10.64
C LEU A 33 -17.82 5.31 11.36
N GLN A 34 -16.57 5.06 11.00
CA GLN A 34 -15.76 4.06 11.70
C GLN A 34 -15.45 4.50 13.13
N PRO A 35 -15.54 3.58 14.10
CA PRO A 35 -15.10 3.87 15.47
C PRO A 35 -13.59 4.15 15.49
N THR A 36 -13.19 5.06 16.37
CA THR A 36 -11.76 5.29 16.64
C THR A 36 -11.19 4.11 17.40
N ILE A 37 -10.08 3.56 16.93
CA ILE A 37 -9.39 2.46 17.60
C ILE A 37 -8.59 3.06 18.78
N SER A 38 -9.12 2.95 19.99
CA SER A 38 -8.51 3.55 21.19
C SER A 38 -7.51 2.64 21.90
N MET A 39 -7.58 1.32 21.69
CA MET A 39 -6.68 0.37 22.36
C MET A 39 -5.55 -0.10 21.43
N ARG A 40 -4.32 0.06 21.93
CA ARG A 40 -3.12 -0.50 21.29
C ARG A 40 -2.74 -1.78 22.03
N SER A 41 -2.79 -2.92 21.38
CA SER A 41 -2.16 -4.13 21.91
C SER A 41 -0.64 -4.02 21.82
N SER A 42 0.09 -4.68 22.72
CA SER A 42 1.56 -4.70 22.69
C SER A 42 2.11 -5.16 21.33
N ASN A 43 1.47 -6.14 20.70
CA ASN A 43 1.86 -6.65 19.38
C ASN A 43 1.64 -5.61 18.27
N ARG A 44 0.55 -4.84 18.32
CA ARG A 44 0.29 -3.77 17.32
C ARG A 44 1.33 -2.66 17.40
N VAL A 45 1.77 -2.32 18.61
CA VAL A 45 2.84 -1.32 18.84
C VAL A 45 4.18 -1.88 18.37
N ALA A 46 4.50 -3.13 18.73
CA ALA A 46 5.76 -3.77 18.37
C ALA A 46 5.93 -3.93 16.85
N LEU A 47 4.85 -4.28 16.14
CA LEU A 47 4.86 -4.49 14.69
C LEU A 47 4.43 -3.24 13.89
N GLN A 48 4.16 -2.10 14.56
CA GLN A 48 3.66 -0.86 13.93
C GLN A 48 2.48 -1.09 12.98
N GLN A 49 1.55 -1.92 13.42
CA GLN A 49 0.44 -2.42 12.60
C GLN A 49 -0.71 -1.40 12.52
N TYR A 50 -0.54 -0.36 11.73
CA TYR A 50 -1.60 0.63 11.47
C TYR A 50 -2.37 0.26 10.20
N SER A 51 -3.69 0.24 10.29
CA SER A 51 -4.51 0.08 9.09
C SER A 51 -4.50 1.36 8.26
N THR A 52 -4.41 1.24 6.95
CA THR A 52 -4.48 2.41 6.07
C THR A 52 -5.88 3.05 6.15
N PRO A 53 -5.99 4.37 6.30
CA PRO A 53 -7.28 5.06 6.22
C PRO A 53 -7.98 4.81 4.89
N LEU A 54 -9.28 4.52 4.93
CA LEU A 54 -10.06 4.13 3.77
C LEU A 54 -9.99 5.12 2.58
N PRO A 55 -10.02 6.45 2.79
CA PRO A 55 -9.85 7.40 1.69
C PRO A 55 -8.48 7.34 1.02
N MET A 56 -7.42 7.07 1.79
CA MET A 56 -6.07 6.92 1.24
C MET A 56 -5.94 5.64 0.42
N ALA A 57 -6.50 4.53 0.93
CA ALA A 57 -6.56 3.27 0.21
C ALA A 57 -7.29 3.42 -1.14
N PHE A 58 -8.43 4.13 -1.15
CA PHE A 58 -9.17 4.40 -2.38
C PHE A 58 -8.32 5.14 -3.43
N VAL A 59 -7.60 6.18 -3.03
CA VAL A 59 -6.72 6.93 -3.95
C VAL A 59 -5.58 6.06 -4.45
N ALA A 60 -4.97 5.25 -3.58
CA ALA A 60 -3.92 4.31 -3.94
C ALA A 60 -4.40 3.28 -4.98
N ASP A 61 -5.55 2.67 -4.74
CA ASP A 61 -6.16 1.70 -5.66
C ASP A 61 -6.47 2.31 -7.02
N MET A 62 -7.05 3.50 -7.05
CA MET A 62 -7.38 4.21 -8.30
C MET A 62 -6.13 4.53 -9.11
N PHE A 63 -5.03 4.92 -8.45
CA PHE A 63 -3.76 5.16 -9.15
C PHE A 63 -3.18 3.86 -9.72
N ALA A 64 -3.16 2.80 -8.92
CA ALA A 64 -2.54 1.53 -9.28
C ALA A 64 -3.30 0.82 -10.41
N THR A 65 -4.63 0.75 -10.31
CA THR A 65 -5.47 0.01 -11.26
C THR A 65 -5.91 0.84 -12.47
N GLY A 66 -5.95 2.16 -12.33
CA GLY A 66 -6.69 3.02 -13.25
C GLY A 66 -8.20 2.78 -13.11
N ALA A 67 -8.95 3.12 -14.16
CA ALA A 67 -10.41 3.05 -14.09
C ALA A 67 -10.98 1.62 -14.08
N ARG A 68 -10.22 0.63 -14.59
CA ARG A 68 -10.60 -0.79 -14.59
C ARG A 68 -9.37 -1.65 -14.75
N PRO A 69 -9.07 -2.58 -13.83
CA PRO A 69 -8.05 -3.58 -14.05
C PRO A 69 -8.45 -4.52 -15.21
N SER A 70 -7.48 -4.98 -15.98
CA SER A 70 -7.70 -6.05 -16.96
C SER A 70 -7.96 -7.37 -16.24
N LEU A 71 -8.53 -8.34 -16.95
CA LEU A 71 -8.80 -9.68 -16.41
C LEU A 71 -7.53 -10.37 -15.87
N ASN A 72 -6.38 -10.06 -16.46
CA ASN A 72 -5.08 -10.62 -16.06
C ASN A 72 -4.28 -9.69 -15.13
N PHE A 73 -4.93 -8.66 -14.57
CA PHE A 73 -4.29 -7.77 -13.63
C PHE A 73 -4.13 -8.46 -12.28
N ILE A 74 -2.91 -8.43 -11.76
CA ILE A 74 -2.62 -8.88 -10.39
C ILE A 74 -1.75 -7.81 -9.71
N ALA A 75 -2.17 -7.37 -8.53
CA ALA A 75 -1.41 -6.52 -7.62
C ALA A 75 -0.74 -7.36 -6.51
N LEU A 76 0.38 -6.88 -6.00
CA LEU A 76 1.01 -7.37 -4.77
C LEU A 76 0.87 -6.33 -3.66
N GLU A 77 0.36 -6.75 -2.52
CA GLU A 77 0.46 -6.05 -1.24
C GLU A 77 1.36 -6.85 -0.30
N PRO A 78 2.63 -6.43 -0.11
CA PRO A 78 3.63 -7.20 0.65
C PRO A 78 3.43 -7.21 2.16
N THR A 79 2.56 -6.34 2.70
CA THR A 79 2.29 -6.17 4.14
C THR A 79 0.81 -5.88 4.37
N ALA A 80 -0.03 -6.80 3.90
CA ALA A 80 -1.45 -6.55 3.66
C ALA A 80 -2.29 -6.22 4.91
N GLY A 81 -1.81 -6.58 6.10
CA GLY A 81 -2.59 -6.38 7.31
C GLY A 81 -3.93 -7.11 7.23
N ASN A 82 -5.03 -6.36 7.34
CA ASN A 82 -6.37 -6.89 7.13
C ASN A 82 -6.93 -6.63 5.71
N GLY A 83 -6.08 -6.24 4.76
CA GLY A 83 -6.45 -6.01 3.37
C GLY A 83 -7.09 -4.64 3.09
N MET A 84 -6.99 -3.69 4.03
CA MET A 84 -7.66 -2.40 3.87
C MET A 84 -7.08 -1.56 2.73
N LEU A 85 -5.78 -1.63 2.51
CA LEU A 85 -5.11 -0.83 1.48
C LEU A 85 -5.54 -1.21 0.06
N VAL A 86 -5.94 -2.45 -0.15
CA VAL A 86 -6.35 -2.99 -1.47
C VAL A 86 -7.85 -3.26 -1.58
N PHE A 87 -8.66 -2.61 -0.72
CA PHE A 87 -10.10 -2.88 -0.65
C PHE A 87 -10.85 -2.52 -1.93
N GLY A 88 -10.35 -1.57 -2.71
CA GLY A 88 -10.93 -1.13 -3.99
C GLY A 88 -10.59 -2.04 -5.16
N ILE A 89 -9.66 -2.97 -4.97
CA ILE A 89 -9.28 -3.99 -5.94
C ILE A 89 -10.05 -5.27 -5.62
N GLY A 90 -10.64 -5.91 -6.61
CA GLY A 90 -11.27 -7.22 -6.39
C GLY A 90 -10.24 -8.20 -5.79
N PRO A 91 -10.58 -8.94 -4.71
CA PRO A 91 -9.61 -9.81 -4.04
C PRO A 91 -9.02 -10.86 -4.99
N GLU A 92 -9.77 -11.29 -6.01
CA GLU A 92 -9.30 -12.18 -7.08
C GLU A 92 -8.16 -11.61 -7.93
N HIS A 93 -7.85 -10.34 -7.75
CA HIS A 93 -6.76 -9.62 -8.42
C HIS A 93 -5.61 -9.22 -7.50
N VAL A 94 -5.58 -9.73 -6.28
CA VAL A 94 -4.57 -9.35 -5.28
C VAL A 94 -3.86 -10.57 -4.72
N HIS A 95 -2.53 -10.55 -4.77
CA HIS A 95 -1.68 -11.36 -3.90
C HIS A 95 -1.41 -10.57 -2.63
N ALA A 96 -1.90 -11.06 -1.50
CA ALA A 96 -1.73 -10.45 -0.19
C ALA A 96 -0.70 -11.24 0.62
N ASN A 97 0.33 -10.56 1.13
CA ASN A 97 1.31 -11.16 2.03
C ASN A 97 1.19 -10.55 3.42
N GLU A 98 1.16 -11.39 4.47
CA GLU A 98 1.07 -10.95 5.85
C GLU A 98 1.78 -11.94 6.78
N ILE A 99 2.64 -11.43 7.66
CA ILE A 99 3.44 -12.25 8.57
C ILE A 99 2.71 -12.56 9.90
N ASP A 100 1.74 -11.73 10.30
CA ASP A 100 0.94 -11.94 11.51
C ASP A 100 -0.11 -13.01 11.24
N GLU A 101 -0.08 -14.12 11.99
CA GLU A 101 -0.94 -15.28 11.78
C GLU A 101 -2.44 -14.94 11.87
N ASN A 102 -2.84 -14.08 12.83
CA ASN A 102 -4.26 -13.74 12.99
C ASN A 102 -4.80 -12.95 11.79
N ARG A 103 -3.98 -12.04 11.25
CA ARG A 103 -4.32 -11.27 10.06
C ARG A 103 -4.27 -12.13 8.81
N LEU A 104 -3.31 -13.03 8.73
CA LEU A 104 -3.18 -14.00 7.65
C LEU A 104 -4.44 -14.87 7.53
N GLU A 105 -4.98 -15.36 8.65
CA GLU A 105 -6.25 -16.10 8.65
C GLU A 105 -7.41 -15.25 8.16
N ASN A 106 -7.50 -13.99 8.58
CA ASN A 106 -8.51 -13.07 8.09
C ASN A 106 -8.40 -12.83 6.57
N LEU A 107 -7.19 -12.73 6.03
CA LEU A 107 -6.98 -12.59 4.59
C LEU A 107 -7.41 -13.85 3.83
N ARG A 108 -7.09 -15.03 4.33
CA ARG A 108 -7.50 -16.31 3.70
C ARG A 108 -9.01 -16.45 3.54
N MET A 109 -9.79 -15.86 4.45
CA MET A 109 -11.26 -15.85 4.38
C MET A 109 -11.84 -14.82 3.40
N GLN A 110 -11.03 -13.93 2.83
CA GLN A 110 -11.50 -12.83 1.99
C GLN A 110 -11.47 -13.15 0.49
N GLY A 111 -10.97 -14.34 0.09
CA GLY A 111 -10.98 -14.79 -1.31
C GLY A 111 -9.94 -14.11 -2.19
N TYR A 112 -8.81 -13.70 -1.62
CA TYR A 112 -7.68 -13.18 -2.39
C TYR A 112 -7.16 -14.21 -3.40
N PHE A 113 -6.62 -13.71 -4.51
CA PHE A 113 -6.00 -14.53 -5.55
C PHE A 113 -4.91 -15.45 -4.98
N ASP A 114 -4.09 -14.91 -4.09
CA ASP A 114 -3.07 -15.65 -3.35
C ASP A 114 -2.84 -15.00 -1.99
N VAL A 115 -2.51 -15.81 -0.98
CA VAL A 115 -2.21 -15.34 0.38
C VAL A 115 -0.97 -16.05 0.89
N THR A 116 0.09 -15.28 1.13
CA THR A 116 1.37 -15.80 1.61
C THR A 116 1.77 -15.22 2.97
N SER A 117 2.74 -15.87 3.63
CA SER A 117 3.32 -15.43 4.89
C SER A 117 4.85 -15.42 4.78
N GLN A 118 5.37 -14.48 4.02
CA GLN A 118 6.81 -14.29 3.84
C GLN A 118 7.29 -13.06 4.61
N ASP A 119 8.52 -13.09 5.09
CA ASP A 119 9.19 -11.91 5.61
C ASP A 119 9.49 -10.94 4.45
N ALA A 120 8.73 -9.86 4.37
CA ALA A 120 8.84 -8.86 3.31
C ALA A 120 10.16 -8.06 3.34
N THR A 121 10.96 -8.17 4.41
CA THR A 121 12.32 -7.60 4.45
C THR A 121 13.32 -8.40 3.60
N LEU A 122 12.93 -9.58 3.15
CA LEU A 122 13.70 -10.46 2.28
C LEU A 122 13.14 -10.42 0.85
N PRO A 123 13.93 -10.79 -0.18
CA PRO A 123 13.43 -10.92 -1.53
C PRO A 123 12.24 -11.86 -1.60
N PHE A 124 11.16 -11.44 -2.27
CA PHE A 124 9.97 -12.27 -2.39
C PHE A 124 10.25 -13.55 -3.19
N ASN A 125 10.00 -14.70 -2.58
CA ASN A 125 10.11 -16.00 -3.22
C ASN A 125 8.79 -16.31 -3.97
N VAL A 126 8.61 -15.68 -5.10
CA VAL A 126 7.47 -15.90 -6.01
C VAL A 126 7.97 -15.93 -7.45
N ASN A 127 7.51 -16.89 -8.22
CA ASN A 127 7.81 -17.01 -9.66
C ASN A 127 6.76 -16.24 -10.49
N ARG A 128 6.57 -14.96 -10.16
CA ARG A 128 5.56 -14.11 -10.79
C ARG A 128 5.96 -12.65 -10.68
N GLU A 129 5.58 -11.88 -11.70
CA GLU A 129 5.62 -10.43 -11.70
C GLU A 129 4.20 -9.85 -11.60
N TYR A 130 4.09 -8.65 -11.05
CA TYR A 130 2.82 -7.98 -10.74
C TYR A 130 2.60 -6.73 -11.60
N ASN A 131 1.35 -6.47 -11.95
CA ASN A 131 0.94 -5.26 -12.67
C ASN A 131 0.97 -4.02 -11.78
N ALA A 132 0.79 -4.21 -10.48
CA ALA A 132 0.91 -3.15 -9.49
C ALA A 132 1.53 -3.65 -8.18
N ILE A 133 2.26 -2.74 -7.53
CA ILE A 133 2.72 -2.87 -6.15
C ILE A 133 2.01 -1.80 -5.33
N ILE A 134 1.31 -2.20 -4.28
CA ILE A 134 0.62 -1.27 -3.40
C ILE A 134 0.99 -1.63 -1.97
N THR A 135 1.59 -0.72 -1.24
CA THR A 135 2.09 -1.05 0.10
C THR A 135 2.09 0.12 1.07
N ASN A 136 1.77 -0.19 2.32
CA ASN A 136 1.94 0.66 3.49
C ASN A 136 2.68 -0.14 4.55
N PRO A 137 4.00 -0.32 4.38
CA PRO A 137 4.77 -1.19 5.25
C PRO A 137 4.98 -0.57 6.64
N PRO A 138 5.33 -1.37 7.67
CA PRO A 138 5.66 -0.87 8.98
C PRO A 138 6.84 0.10 8.91
N PHE A 139 6.76 1.19 9.68
CA PHE A 139 7.82 2.19 9.75
C PHE A 139 8.93 1.73 10.69
N GLY A 140 10.07 2.36 10.63
CA GLY A 140 11.20 2.08 11.52
C GLY A 140 12.52 1.93 10.77
N SER A 141 13.54 1.56 11.53
CA SER A 141 14.89 1.30 11.01
C SER A 141 15.29 -0.14 11.26
N THR A 142 16.10 -0.67 10.38
CA THR A 142 16.69 -2.00 10.48
C THR A 142 18.15 -1.93 10.04
N GLU A 143 18.85 -3.05 10.03
CA GLU A 143 20.19 -3.12 9.47
C GLU A 143 20.20 -2.65 8.01
N ALA A 144 21.20 -1.80 7.69
CA ALA A 144 21.30 -1.26 6.34
C ALA A 144 21.66 -2.35 5.34
N LYS A 145 20.86 -2.46 4.28
CA LYS A 145 21.13 -3.33 3.12
C LYS A 145 21.62 -2.51 1.94
N ASP A 146 22.43 -3.12 1.12
CA ASP A 146 22.94 -2.52 -0.11
C ASP A 146 21.98 -2.84 -1.28
N TYR A 147 21.54 -1.79 -1.95
CA TYR A 147 20.75 -1.85 -3.17
C TYR A 147 21.51 -1.08 -4.26
N ASP A 148 22.27 -1.77 -5.08
CA ASP A 148 23.08 -1.18 -6.18
C ASP A 148 24.01 -0.04 -5.69
N GLY A 149 24.66 -0.22 -4.54
CA GLY A 149 25.56 0.77 -3.94
C GLY A 149 24.86 1.80 -3.02
N TYR A 150 23.52 1.75 -2.92
CA TYR A 150 22.76 2.58 -1.99
C TYR A 150 22.48 1.85 -0.68
N LYS A 151 23.08 2.31 0.42
CA LYS A 151 22.85 1.75 1.76
C LYS A 151 21.53 2.29 2.33
N ILE A 152 20.55 1.42 2.48
CA ILE A 152 19.19 1.76 2.91
C ILE A 152 18.87 1.02 4.21
N ALA A 153 18.60 1.77 5.30
CA ALA A 153 18.29 1.25 6.63
C ALA A 153 16.81 1.40 7.04
N GLY A 154 16.00 2.07 6.24
CA GLY A 154 14.57 2.22 6.52
C GLY A 154 13.83 0.90 6.26
N LEU A 155 13.15 0.36 7.29
CA LEU A 155 12.39 -0.88 7.19
C LEU A 155 11.35 -0.81 6.07
N ALA A 156 10.51 0.22 6.07
CA ALA A 156 9.51 0.45 5.03
C ALA A 156 10.13 0.57 3.63
N GLN A 157 11.30 1.18 3.54
CA GLN A 157 12.01 1.38 2.30
C GLN A 157 12.54 0.04 1.73
N GLN A 158 13.12 -0.81 2.57
CA GLN A 158 13.60 -2.14 2.16
C GLN A 158 12.45 -3.02 1.68
N ILE A 159 11.33 -3.05 2.42
CA ILE A 159 10.12 -3.79 2.03
C ILE A 159 9.60 -3.31 0.67
N ALA A 160 9.52 -1.99 0.49
CA ALA A 160 9.08 -1.41 -0.78
C ALA A 160 9.98 -1.82 -1.95
N LEU A 161 11.30 -1.77 -1.77
CA LEU A 161 12.25 -2.14 -2.84
C LEU A 161 12.18 -3.63 -3.18
N ASN A 162 12.08 -4.51 -2.17
CA ASN A 162 11.91 -5.94 -2.42
C ASN A 162 10.61 -6.26 -3.19
N ALA A 163 9.54 -5.50 -2.92
CA ALA A 163 8.29 -5.64 -3.66
C ALA A 163 8.38 -5.07 -5.08
N LEU A 164 9.04 -3.92 -5.25
CA LEU A 164 9.26 -3.30 -6.56
C LEU A 164 10.06 -4.18 -7.52
N ASP A 165 10.97 -5.01 -7.00
CA ASP A 165 11.70 -6.02 -7.79
C ASP A 165 10.76 -7.01 -8.50
N LYS A 166 9.55 -7.18 -8.01
CA LYS A 166 8.52 -8.05 -8.61
C LYS A 166 7.53 -7.30 -9.50
N MET A 167 7.74 -6.01 -9.75
CA MET A 167 6.88 -5.23 -10.61
C MET A 167 7.23 -5.47 -12.09
N LYS A 168 6.22 -5.74 -12.91
CA LYS A 168 6.36 -5.82 -14.37
C LYS A 168 6.89 -4.52 -14.97
N ASP A 169 7.54 -4.64 -16.12
CA ASP A 169 7.74 -3.45 -16.95
C ASP A 169 6.42 -2.73 -17.21
N LYS A 170 6.41 -1.39 -17.11
CA LYS A 170 5.22 -0.52 -17.18
C LYS A 170 4.18 -0.78 -16.08
N GLY A 171 4.51 -1.56 -15.06
CA GLY A 171 3.73 -1.67 -13.84
C GLY A 171 3.63 -0.34 -13.10
N LYS A 172 2.74 -0.27 -12.13
CA LYS A 172 2.56 0.91 -11.28
C LYS A 172 2.82 0.57 -9.83
N ALA A 173 3.35 1.53 -9.07
CA ALA A 173 3.51 1.36 -7.64
C ALA A 173 2.92 2.53 -6.87
N VAL A 174 2.30 2.23 -5.73
CA VAL A 174 1.92 3.19 -4.69
C VAL A 174 2.54 2.74 -3.39
N ILE A 175 3.38 3.59 -2.82
CA ILE A 175 4.13 3.30 -1.61
C ILE A 175 3.80 4.38 -0.59
N ILE A 176 3.24 3.96 0.55
CA ILE A 176 3.00 4.84 1.70
C ILE A 176 4.12 4.58 2.69
N ILE A 177 4.96 5.56 2.94
CA ILE A 177 6.09 5.46 3.87
C ILE A 177 6.07 6.60 4.87
N GLY A 178 6.63 6.35 6.05
CA GLY A 178 6.88 7.41 7.02
C GLY A 178 8.06 8.29 6.60
N GLY A 179 8.02 9.56 6.99
CA GLY A 179 9.08 10.52 6.71
C GLY A 179 8.56 11.79 6.05
N LYS A 180 9.43 12.76 5.89
CA LYS A 180 9.17 13.96 5.08
C LYS A 180 10.11 13.95 3.90
N GLN A 181 9.55 14.11 2.71
CA GLN A 181 10.37 14.38 1.55
C GLN A 181 10.66 15.89 1.48
N GLU A 182 11.88 16.26 1.80
CA GLU A 182 12.32 17.66 1.74
C GLU A 182 13.41 17.84 0.69
N PHE A 183 13.28 18.91 -0.07
CA PHE A 183 14.30 19.35 -0.99
C PHE A 183 14.96 20.64 -0.48
N ALA A 184 16.27 20.74 -0.67
CA ALA A 184 16.98 21.99 -0.46
C ALA A 184 16.60 22.99 -1.56
N PRO A 185 16.85 24.32 -1.36
CA PRO A 185 16.56 25.32 -2.38
C PRO A 185 17.22 25.08 -3.74
N ASN A 186 18.32 24.35 -3.77
CA ASN A 186 19.02 23.92 -4.99
C ASN A 186 18.49 22.62 -5.59
N GLY A 187 17.37 22.10 -5.09
CA GLY A 187 16.76 20.85 -5.56
C GLY A 187 17.39 19.55 -5.01
N ALA A 188 18.40 19.65 -4.14
CA ALA A 188 19.01 18.44 -3.56
C ALA A 188 18.06 17.78 -2.54
N ILE A 189 18.01 16.46 -2.55
CA ILE A 189 17.24 15.66 -1.60
C ILE A 189 17.88 15.77 -0.21
N LYS A 190 17.12 16.19 0.80
CA LYS A 190 17.59 16.32 2.18
C LYS A 190 17.46 15.03 2.99
N ASN A 191 16.28 14.41 2.96
CA ASN A 191 15.96 13.24 3.77
C ASN A 191 15.83 12.01 2.89
N ASP A 192 16.11 10.83 3.46
CA ASP A 192 16.02 9.53 2.75
C ASP A 192 16.75 9.49 1.41
N LYS A 193 17.85 10.25 1.32
CA LYS A 193 18.60 10.47 0.08
C LYS A 193 18.97 9.16 -0.64
N PRO A 194 19.51 8.10 0.01
CA PRO A 194 19.84 6.87 -0.69
C PRO A 194 18.62 6.24 -1.35
N PHE A 195 17.51 6.12 -0.63
CA PHE A 195 16.27 5.51 -1.12
C PHE A 195 15.65 6.32 -2.27
N LEU A 196 15.53 7.63 -2.11
CA LEU A 196 14.95 8.47 -3.15
C LEU A 196 15.84 8.53 -4.39
N THR A 197 17.17 8.59 -4.22
CA THR A 197 18.09 8.55 -5.36
C THR A 197 17.98 7.23 -6.09
N TYR A 198 17.90 6.11 -5.39
CA TYR A 198 17.64 4.80 -6.00
C TYR A 198 16.34 4.82 -6.81
N LEU A 199 15.23 5.28 -6.22
CA LEU A 199 13.95 5.33 -6.91
C LEU A 199 14.00 6.19 -8.19
N TYR A 200 14.57 7.38 -8.13
CA TYR A 200 14.67 8.26 -9.29
C TYR A 200 15.59 7.72 -10.40
N ASN A 201 16.56 6.89 -10.05
CA ASN A 201 17.45 6.28 -11.04
C ASN A 201 16.87 5.02 -11.69
N HIS A 202 16.01 4.28 -10.99
CA HIS A 202 15.51 2.99 -11.47
C HIS A 202 14.04 3.02 -11.89
N TYR A 203 13.26 4.00 -11.43
CA TYR A 203 11.83 4.09 -11.68
C TYR A 203 11.39 5.48 -12.14
N ASN A 204 10.31 5.52 -12.89
CA ASN A 204 9.68 6.79 -13.28
C ASN A 204 8.74 7.28 -12.17
N VAL A 205 9.28 8.01 -11.22
CA VAL A 205 8.52 8.58 -10.10
C VAL A 205 7.54 9.63 -10.62
N LYS A 206 6.25 9.37 -10.55
CA LYS A 206 5.18 10.23 -11.08
C LYS A 206 4.83 11.39 -10.16
N GLY A 207 5.01 11.23 -8.89
CA GLY A 207 4.74 12.26 -7.90
C GLY A 207 4.95 11.77 -6.47
N VAL A 208 4.98 12.71 -5.57
CA VAL A 208 5.04 12.52 -4.13
C VAL A 208 3.96 13.35 -3.50
N ILE A 209 3.25 12.78 -2.54
CA ILE A 209 2.18 13.45 -1.80
C ILE A 209 2.57 13.43 -0.33
N ASP A 210 2.82 14.61 0.23
CA ASP A 210 2.98 14.75 1.68
C ASP A 210 1.60 14.73 2.34
N MET A 211 1.44 13.88 3.35
CA MET A 211 0.19 13.69 4.06
C MET A 211 0.36 14.04 5.53
N GLU A 212 -0.66 14.66 6.09
CA GLU A 212 -0.69 14.94 7.53
C GLU A 212 -0.96 13.67 8.33
N GLY A 213 -0.21 13.50 9.44
CA GLY A 213 -0.40 12.36 10.35
C GLY A 213 -1.80 12.27 10.97
N SER A 214 -2.52 13.40 11.05
CA SER A 214 -3.90 13.46 11.51
C SER A 214 -4.87 12.59 10.69
N LEU A 215 -4.53 12.24 9.45
CA LEU A 215 -5.30 11.30 8.62
C LEU A 215 -5.38 9.90 9.25
N TYR A 216 -4.41 9.53 10.09
CA TYR A 216 -4.39 8.25 10.81
C TYR A 216 -5.07 8.31 12.19
N ALA A 217 -5.65 9.44 12.61
CA ALA A 217 -6.19 9.62 13.96
C ALA A 217 -7.20 8.53 14.40
N LYS A 218 -7.99 7.99 13.46
CA LYS A 218 -8.93 6.88 13.75
C LYS A 218 -8.28 5.50 13.82
N GLN A 219 -7.02 5.38 13.44
CA GLN A 219 -6.29 4.12 13.39
C GLN A 219 -5.44 3.84 14.65
N GLY A 220 -5.60 4.67 15.68
CA GLY A 220 -4.92 4.50 16.96
C GLY A 220 -3.46 4.99 16.96
N THR A 221 -3.16 5.99 16.15
CA THR A 221 -1.85 6.69 16.14
C THR A 221 -1.84 7.85 17.14
#